data_bd9ac614558c6c654e65b39f2bf92c58
#
_entry.id   bd9ac614558c6c654e65b39f2bf92c58
#
_cell.length_a   1.000
_cell.length_b   1.000
_cell.length_c   1.000
_cell.angle_alpha   90.00
_cell.angle_beta   90.00
_cell.angle_gamma   90.00
#
_symmetry.space_group_name_H-M   'P 1'
#
loop_
_entity.id
_entity.type
_entity.pdbx_description
1 polymer ?
#
loop_
_entity_poly.entity_id
_entity_poly.type
_entity_poly.pdbx_seq_one_letter_code
_entity_poly.pdbx_strand_id
1 'polypeptide(L)'
;MHDRIRSLLPEMPSAVARVAAYLLEHPQAPLTLPIGELAEQAGASPATVTRFCRTIGYPGYVELRVGIATDVGRSASLDSWTAEIGGEFGPDDSPEDLLRMLIGSHTKALREATSAIDLAVITEVSRRIALCAHVDIYGVVGSAMLAEELQGRLYRIGVPANAWSEVHSGLTSAAIQDSDAVAIGISTTGRTEETIEMLAQAGRADAFTVAITNDPTSPLAELADRSMVTSIYEQFRQPDDLSAKHGQLLVLDLLYLLVAQENFDRSSAKLAASARAVSSHRRPRRTPPRAAVAVPSASRDGYRASAQSRPSSGSGRIARRSARLPGEEADG
;
A
#
# COMPACT_ATOMS: atom_id res chain seq x y z
N MET A 1 -6.70 28.17 -18.34
CA MET A 1 -7.60 29.02 -19.18
C MET A 1 -8.54 29.89 -18.36
N HIS A 2 -9.31 29.39 -17.40
CA HIS A 2 -10.32 30.12 -16.60
C HIS A 2 -9.78 31.39 -15.92
N ASP A 3 -8.64 31.30 -15.25
CA ASP A 3 -8.06 32.42 -14.52
C ASP A 3 -7.67 33.55 -15.48
N ARG A 4 -7.20 33.21 -16.69
CA ARG A 4 -6.87 34.20 -17.72
C ARG A 4 -8.11 34.89 -18.27
N ILE A 5 -9.22 34.17 -18.44
CA ILE A 5 -10.50 34.78 -18.82
C ILE A 5 -10.97 35.72 -17.71
N ARG A 6 -10.96 35.29 -16.45
CA ARG A 6 -11.39 36.13 -15.32
C ARG A 6 -10.56 37.38 -15.15
N SER A 7 -9.23 37.29 -15.31
CA SER A 7 -8.34 38.45 -15.19
C SER A 7 -8.54 39.50 -16.29
N LEU A 8 -8.89 39.05 -17.50
CA LEU A 8 -9.07 39.97 -18.65
C LEU A 8 -10.52 40.43 -18.84
N LEU A 9 -11.50 39.77 -18.21
CA LEU A 9 -12.93 40.04 -18.37
C LEU A 9 -13.31 41.52 -18.17
N PRO A 10 -12.79 42.24 -17.15
CA PRO A 10 -13.14 43.66 -16.92
C PRO A 10 -12.73 44.60 -18.05
N GLU A 11 -11.74 44.22 -18.83
CA GLU A 11 -11.19 45.05 -19.92
C GLU A 11 -11.77 44.66 -21.29
N MET A 12 -12.60 43.63 -21.36
CA MET A 12 -13.16 43.15 -22.64
C MET A 12 -14.32 44.01 -23.14
N PRO A 13 -14.36 44.32 -24.46
CA PRO A 13 -15.56 44.88 -25.06
C PRO A 13 -16.79 44.00 -24.86
N SER A 14 -17.99 44.59 -24.72
CA SER A 14 -19.22 43.89 -24.34
C SER A 14 -19.54 42.65 -25.15
N ALA A 15 -19.29 42.65 -26.46
CA ALA A 15 -19.49 41.50 -27.34
C ALA A 15 -18.48 40.35 -27.04
N VAL A 16 -17.23 40.67 -26.70
CA VAL A 16 -16.18 39.72 -26.36
C VAL A 16 -16.43 39.17 -24.95
N ALA A 17 -16.89 40.01 -24.02
CA ALA A 17 -17.23 39.64 -22.67
C ALA A 17 -18.38 38.63 -22.61
N ARG A 18 -19.36 38.69 -23.55
CA ARG A 18 -20.41 37.63 -23.61
C ARG A 18 -19.83 36.25 -23.96
N VAL A 19 -18.89 36.19 -24.90
CA VAL A 19 -18.20 34.93 -25.24
C VAL A 19 -17.40 34.43 -24.01
N ALA A 20 -16.72 35.35 -23.33
CA ALA A 20 -15.99 35.02 -22.11
C ALA A 20 -16.91 34.45 -20.99
N ALA A 21 -18.05 35.12 -20.75
CA ALA A 21 -19.04 34.65 -19.75
C ALA A 21 -19.59 33.28 -20.10
N TYR A 22 -19.99 33.05 -21.36
CA TYR A 22 -20.48 31.77 -21.83
C TYR A 22 -19.43 30.67 -21.61
N LEU A 23 -18.15 30.90 -21.91
CA LEU A 23 -17.09 29.91 -21.71
C LEU A 23 -16.68 29.71 -20.26
N LEU A 24 -16.94 30.67 -19.38
CA LEU A 24 -16.79 30.42 -17.92
C LEU A 24 -17.86 29.51 -17.35
N GLU A 25 -19.09 29.53 -17.92
CA GLU A 25 -20.18 28.65 -17.56
C GLU A 25 -20.09 27.29 -18.27
N HIS A 26 -19.58 27.28 -19.51
CA HIS A 26 -19.50 26.10 -20.38
C HIS A 26 -18.06 25.87 -20.90
N PRO A 27 -17.10 25.52 -20.04
CA PRO A 27 -15.67 25.49 -20.40
C PRO A 27 -15.28 24.47 -21.47
N GLN A 28 -16.07 23.43 -21.63
CA GLN A 28 -15.82 22.36 -22.62
C GLN A 28 -16.61 22.54 -23.91
N ALA A 29 -17.47 23.56 -24.02
CA ALA A 29 -18.26 23.82 -25.21
C ALA A 29 -17.44 23.89 -26.50
N PRO A 30 -16.21 24.48 -26.52
CA PRO A 30 -15.40 24.47 -27.74
C PRO A 30 -14.98 23.09 -28.21
N LEU A 31 -14.97 22.06 -27.38
CA LEU A 31 -14.60 20.70 -27.80
C LEU A 31 -15.66 20.06 -28.69
N THR A 32 -16.92 20.40 -28.46
CA THR A 32 -18.08 19.80 -29.12
C THR A 32 -18.74 20.71 -30.17
N LEU A 33 -18.69 22.02 -29.97
CA LEU A 33 -19.39 22.96 -30.82
C LEU A 33 -18.48 23.54 -31.94
N PRO A 34 -18.95 23.65 -33.19
CA PRO A 34 -18.35 24.49 -34.23
C PRO A 34 -18.39 25.98 -33.84
N ILE A 35 -17.49 26.79 -34.40
CA ILE A 35 -17.38 28.23 -34.07
C ILE A 35 -18.71 28.99 -34.31
N GLY A 36 -19.50 28.59 -35.29
CA GLY A 36 -20.81 29.20 -35.61
C GLY A 36 -21.83 28.98 -34.52
N GLU A 37 -21.96 27.74 -34.04
CA GLU A 37 -22.89 27.35 -33.00
C GLU A 37 -22.48 27.96 -31.66
N LEU A 38 -21.18 27.96 -31.34
CA LEU A 38 -20.68 28.59 -30.13
C LEU A 38 -20.96 30.09 -30.13
N ALA A 39 -20.77 30.72 -31.25
CA ALA A 39 -21.07 32.16 -31.44
C ALA A 39 -22.55 32.45 -31.19
N GLU A 40 -23.44 31.64 -31.74
CA GLU A 40 -24.89 31.74 -31.55
C GLU A 40 -25.27 31.61 -30.08
N GLN A 41 -24.79 30.55 -29.39
CA GLN A 41 -25.07 30.30 -27.96
C GLN A 41 -24.50 31.42 -27.07
N ALA A 42 -23.38 32.00 -27.42
CA ALA A 42 -22.79 33.12 -26.70
C ALA A 42 -23.42 34.50 -27.08
N GLY A 43 -24.42 34.53 -27.95
CA GLY A 43 -25.02 35.77 -28.43
C GLY A 43 -24.03 36.70 -29.14
N ALA A 44 -23.13 36.13 -29.96
CA ALA A 44 -22.03 36.81 -30.61
C ALA A 44 -21.91 36.39 -32.08
N SER A 45 -20.96 36.96 -32.82
CA SER A 45 -20.62 36.50 -34.18
C SER A 45 -19.36 35.62 -34.17
N PRO A 46 -19.14 34.77 -35.19
CA PRO A 46 -17.90 33.98 -35.31
C PRO A 46 -16.63 34.86 -35.32
N ALA A 47 -16.73 36.07 -35.89
CA ALA A 47 -15.63 37.07 -35.85
C ALA A 47 -15.34 37.53 -34.41
N THR A 48 -16.39 37.67 -33.58
CA THR A 48 -16.24 38.03 -32.16
C THR A 48 -15.59 36.91 -31.38
N VAL A 49 -15.94 35.63 -31.64
CA VAL A 49 -15.28 34.46 -31.06
C VAL A 49 -13.81 34.40 -31.43
N THR A 50 -13.46 34.64 -32.71
CA THR A 50 -12.05 34.72 -33.15
C THR A 50 -11.30 35.86 -32.43
N ARG A 51 -11.95 37.02 -32.25
CA ARG A 51 -11.36 38.14 -31.47
C ARG A 51 -11.15 37.77 -30.03
N PHE A 52 -12.11 37.11 -29.39
CA PHE A 52 -11.97 36.57 -28.04
C PHE A 52 -10.75 35.64 -27.94
N CYS A 53 -10.61 34.64 -28.85
CA CYS A 53 -9.46 33.75 -28.87
C CYS A 53 -8.13 34.53 -28.86
N ARG A 54 -8.00 35.56 -29.70
CA ARG A 54 -6.80 36.38 -29.74
C ARG A 54 -6.58 37.20 -28.48
N THR A 55 -7.65 37.71 -27.86
CA THR A 55 -7.57 38.44 -26.57
C THR A 55 -7.01 37.56 -25.47
N ILE A 56 -7.38 36.29 -25.44
CA ILE A 56 -6.87 35.34 -24.44
C ILE A 56 -5.61 34.60 -24.89
N GLY A 57 -4.98 35.03 -26.05
CA GLY A 57 -3.66 34.59 -26.50
C GLY A 57 -3.64 33.36 -27.39
N TYR A 58 -4.77 32.97 -27.99
CA TYR A 58 -4.83 31.96 -29.03
C TYR A 58 -4.96 32.59 -30.41
N PRO A 59 -4.23 32.10 -31.44
CA PRO A 59 -4.32 32.67 -32.81
C PRO A 59 -5.74 32.59 -33.41
N GLY A 60 -6.50 31.56 -33.05
CA GLY A 60 -7.85 31.32 -33.54
C GLY A 60 -8.62 30.28 -32.72
N TYR A 61 -9.80 29.91 -33.25
CA TYR A 61 -10.70 28.97 -32.55
C TYR A 61 -10.18 27.55 -32.53
N VAL A 62 -9.48 27.11 -33.58
CA VAL A 62 -8.89 25.76 -33.65
C VAL A 62 -7.82 25.60 -32.54
N GLU A 63 -6.97 26.57 -32.39
CA GLU A 63 -5.91 26.58 -31.38
C GLU A 63 -6.47 26.68 -29.97
N LEU A 64 -7.58 27.40 -29.76
CA LEU A 64 -8.30 27.42 -28.52
C LEU A 64 -8.83 26.01 -28.19
N ARG A 65 -9.44 25.31 -29.15
CA ARG A 65 -9.92 23.92 -28.98
C ARG A 65 -8.80 22.98 -28.58
N VAL A 66 -7.67 23.07 -29.28
CA VAL A 66 -6.48 22.26 -28.96
C VAL A 66 -5.97 22.57 -27.54
N GLY A 67 -5.90 23.85 -27.16
CA GLY A 67 -5.51 24.24 -25.81
C GLY A 67 -6.44 23.71 -24.73
N ILE A 68 -7.75 23.80 -24.95
CA ILE A 68 -8.75 23.24 -24.02
C ILE A 68 -8.64 21.70 -23.93
N ALA A 69 -8.52 21.02 -25.08
CA ALA A 69 -8.37 19.57 -25.09
C ALA A 69 -7.10 19.13 -24.34
N THR A 70 -6.01 19.88 -24.47
CA THR A 70 -4.76 19.63 -23.73
C THR A 70 -4.93 19.88 -22.24
N ASP A 71 -5.61 20.95 -21.83
CA ASP A 71 -5.88 21.25 -20.41
C ASP A 71 -6.80 20.21 -19.78
N VAL A 72 -7.86 19.79 -20.50
CA VAL A 72 -8.79 18.73 -20.05
C VAL A 72 -8.05 17.38 -19.95
N GLY A 73 -7.22 17.04 -20.94
CA GLY A 73 -6.41 15.83 -20.90
C GLY A 73 -5.42 15.84 -19.73
N ARG A 74 -4.81 16.99 -19.45
CA ARG A 74 -3.90 17.15 -18.30
C ARG A 74 -4.64 17.08 -16.98
N SER A 75 -5.81 17.71 -16.85
CA SER A 75 -6.64 17.62 -15.65
C SER A 75 -7.13 16.20 -15.43
N ALA A 76 -7.61 15.52 -16.47
CA ALA A 76 -8.03 14.12 -16.38
C ALA A 76 -6.85 13.19 -15.99
N SER A 77 -5.65 13.45 -16.48
CA SER A 77 -4.45 12.71 -16.08
C SER A 77 -4.04 13.01 -14.63
N LEU A 78 -4.15 14.26 -14.17
CA LEU A 78 -3.89 14.65 -12.79
C LEU A 78 -4.94 14.07 -11.85
N ASP A 79 -6.23 14.13 -12.21
CA ASP A 79 -7.33 13.58 -11.43
C ASP A 79 -7.21 12.04 -11.36
N SER A 80 -6.80 11.38 -12.45
CA SER A 80 -6.48 9.96 -12.48
C SER A 80 -5.29 9.64 -11.57
N TRP A 81 -4.22 10.43 -11.64
CA TRP A 81 -3.01 10.23 -10.83
C TRP A 81 -3.26 10.47 -9.33
N THR A 82 -4.02 11.50 -8.96
CA THR A 82 -4.39 11.74 -7.56
C THR A 82 -5.30 10.65 -7.01
N ALA A 83 -6.19 10.11 -7.84
CA ALA A 83 -7.01 8.96 -7.48
C ALA A 83 -6.16 7.68 -7.31
N GLU A 84 -5.18 7.44 -8.18
CA GLU A 84 -4.27 6.29 -8.12
C GLU A 84 -3.32 6.33 -6.91
N ILE A 85 -2.93 7.51 -6.46
CA ILE A 85 -1.97 7.68 -5.35
C ILE A 85 -2.67 7.73 -3.99
N GLY A 86 -4.01 7.88 -3.97
CA GLY A 86 -4.79 7.94 -2.73
C GLY A 86 -4.64 9.26 -1.96
N GLY A 87 -4.23 10.34 -2.64
CA GLY A 87 -4.08 11.68 -2.06
C GLY A 87 -3.85 12.75 -3.10
N GLU A 88 -4.18 13.98 -2.75
CA GLU A 88 -3.91 15.15 -3.59
C GLU A 88 -2.44 15.57 -3.45
N PHE A 89 -1.74 15.68 -4.57
CA PHE A 89 -0.40 16.24 -4.62
C PHE A 89 -0.24 17.11 -5.87
N GLY A 90 0.68 18.09 -5.80
CA GLY A 90 0.93 19.06 -6.87
C GLY A 90 2.40 19.11 -7.30
N PRO A 91 2.70 19.75 -8.44
CA PRO A 91 4.06 19.85 -8.97
C PRO A 91 5.03 20.65 -8.07
N ASP A 92 4.49 21.47 -7.17
CA ASP A 92 5.26 22.36 -6.31
C ASP A 92 5.33 21.87 -4.83
N ASP A 93 4.78 20.70 -4.54
CA ASP A 93 4.81 20.13 -3.19
C ASP A 93 6.22 19.76 -2.77
N SER A 94 6.55 20.07 -1.53
CA SER A 94 7.83 19.68 -0.96
C SER A 94 7.89 18.17 -0.68
N PRO A 95 9.10 17.56 -0.63
CA PRO A 95 9.25 16.16 -0.21
C PRO A 95 8.63 15.88 1.17
N GLU A 96 8.64 16.87 2.07
CA GLU A 96 8.05 16.78 3.40
C GLU A 96 6.51 16.72 3.34
N ASP A 97 5.89 17.47 2.42
CA ASP A 97 4.45 17.45 2.22
C ASP A 97 4.00 16.13 1.61
N LEU A 98 4.73 15.63 0.60
CA LEU A 98 4.50 14.31 0.01
C LEU A 98 4.62 13.19 1.04
N LEU A 99 5.65 13.24 1.89
CA LEU A 99 5.82 12.24 2.97
C LEU A 99 4.67 12.30 3.96
N ARG A 100 4.21 13.49 4.34
CA ARG A 100 3.07 13.67 5.26
C ARG A 100 1.77 13.13 4.65
N MET A 101 1.54 13.39 3.38
CA MET A 101 0.40 12.88 2.62
C MET A 101 0.43 11.33 2.58
N LEU A 102 1.56 10.72 2.22
CA LEU A 102 1.71 9.26 2.20
C LEU A 102 1.46 8.62 3.58
N ILE A 103 2.02 9.19 4.65
CA ILE A 103 1.78 8.69 6.02
C ILE A 103 0.28 8.75 6.35
N GLY A 104 -0.38 9.85 6.00
CA GLY A 104 -1.81 10.04 6.23
C GLY A 104 -2.66 9.00 5.49
N SER A 105 -2.46 8.83 4.19
CA SER A 105 -3.21 7.88 3.36
C SER A 105 -2.97 6.43 3.78
N HIS A 106 -1.72 6.04 4.02
CA HIS A 106 -1.40 4.67 4.48
C HIS A 106 -1.97 4.38 5.87
N THR A 107 -1.91 5.35 6.81
CA THR A 107 -2.52 5.19 8.14
C THR A 107 -4.02 4.99 8.04
N LYS A 108 -4.68 5.74 7.15
CA LYS A 108 -6.12 5.62 6.89
C LYS A 108 -6.44 4.24 6.33
N ALA A 109 -5.73 3.80 5.29
CA ALA A 109 -5.93 2.48 4.67
C ALA A 109 -5.76 1.32 5.67
N LEU A 110 -4.76 1.38 6.55
CA LEU A 110 -4.55 0.37 7.60
C LEU A 110 -5.70 0.33 8.60
N ARG A 111 -6.23 1.48 9.03
CA ARG A 111 -7.38 1.54 9.94
C ARG A 111 -8.64 0.98 9.30
N GLU A 112 -8.85 1.29 8.03
CA GLU A 112 -10.02 0.83 7.28
C GLU A 112 -9.95 -0.67 7.02
N ALA A 113 -8.77 -1.20 6.65
CA ALA A 113 -8.57 -2.64 6.55
C ALA A 113 -8.89 -3.34 7.87
N THR A 114 -8.45 -2.80 9.01
CA THR A 114 -8.76 -3.35 10.33
C THR A 114 -10.26 -3.40 10.61
N SER A 115 -11.02 -2.40 10.11
CA SER A 115 -12.48 -2.34 10.29
C SER A 115 -13.25 -3.24 9.32
N ALA A 116 -12.65 -3.57 8.17
CA ALA A 116 -13.25 -4.39 7.13
C ALA A 116 -13.05 -5.90 7.35
N ILE A 117 -12.01 -6.30 8.09
CA ILE A 117 -11.65 -7.70 8.31
C ILE A 117 -12.74 -8.43 9.10
N ASP A 118 -13.28 -9.51 8.52
CA ASP A 118 -14.07 -10.48 9.25
C ASP A 118 -13.14 -11.53 9.90
N LEU A 119 -12.99 -11.43 11.22
CA LEU A 119 -12.12 -12.33 11.99
C LEU A 119 -12.58 -13.79 11.97
N ALA A 120 -13.86 -14.08 11.77
CA ALA A 120 -14.36 -15.44 11.65
C ALA A 120 -13.94 -16.04 10.30
N VAL A 121 -14.11 -15.28 9.22
CA VAL A 121 -13.71 -15.70 7.86
C VAL A 121 -12.21 -15.95 7.79
N ILE A 122 -11.37 -15.00 8.22
CA ILE A 122 -9.91 -15.17 8.14
C ILE A 122 -9.40 -16.32 9.01
N THR A 123 -10.05 -16.58 10.16
CA THR A 123 -9.73 -17.73 11.00
C THR A 123 -10.13 -19.05 10.33
N GLU A 124 -11.28 -19.13 9.66
CA GLU A 124 -11.67 -20.31 8.88
C GLU A 124 -10.67 -20.57 7.75
N VAL A 125 -10.32 -19.53 6.98
CA VAL A 125 -9.33 -19.62 5.89
C VAL A 125 -7.97 -20.09 6.42
N SER A 126 -7.51 -19.56 7.54
CA SER A 126 -6.22 -19.97 8.12
C SER A 126 -6.17 -21.45 8.50
N ARG A 127 -7.25 -22.00 9.04
CA ARG A 127 -7.36 -23.43 9.34
C ARG A 127 -7.35 -24.29 8.09
N ARG A 128 -8.07 -23.86 7.03
CA ARG A 128 -8.05 -24.56 5.75
C ARG A 128 -6.63 -24.61 5.18
N ILE A 129 -5.91 -23.48 5.16
CA ILE A 129 -4.52 -23.39 4.70
C ILE A 129 -3.59 -24.27 5.56
N ALA A 130 -3.78 -24.31 6.86
CA ALA A 130 -2.92 -25.13 7.75
C ALA A 130 -3.07 -26.63 7.52
N LEU A 131 -4.20 -27.09 6.96
CA LEU A 131 -4.55 -28.49 6.74
C LEU A 131 -4.46 -28.93 5.29
N CYS A 132 -4.40 -28.01 4.32
CA CYS A 132 -4.40 -28.35 2.90
C CYS A 132 -3.08 -29.01 2.42
N ALA A 133 -3.17 -29.71 1.31
CA ALA A 133 -2.01 -30.28 0.64
C ALA A 133 -1.13 -29.20 0.00
N HIS A 134 -1.74 -28.18 -0.59
CA HIS A 134 -1.03 -27.03 -1.18
C HIS A 134 -1.96 -25.81 -1.31
N VAL A 135 -1.33 -24.65 -1.52
CA VAL A 135 -2.00 -23.38 -1.78
C VAL A 135 -1.55 -22.83 -3.12
N ASP A 136 -2.49 -22.50 -4.00
CA ASP A 136 -2.23 -21.70 -5.19
C ASP A 136 -2.76 -20.28 -4.98
N ILE A 137 -1.94 -19.30 -5.37
CA ILE A 137 -2.25 -17.88 -5.18
C ILE A 137 -2.19 -17.18 -6.53
N TYR A 138 -3.32 -16.68 -7.01
CA TYR A 138 -3.47 -16.03 -8.29
C TYR A 138 -3.50 -14.53 -8.14
N GLY A 139 -2.64 -13.83 -8.87
CA GLY A 139 -2.62 -12.37 -8.90
C GLY A 139 -1.72 -11.86 -10.02
N VAL A 140 -2.21 -10.92 -10.81
CA VAL A 140 -1.47 -10.35 -11.94
C VAL A 140 -1.07 -8.90 -11.68
N VAL A 141 -0.07 -8.39 -12.41
CA VAL A 141 0.45 -7.03 -12.32
C VAL A 141 0.75 -6.62 -10.87
N GLY A 142 0.10 -5.61 -10.33
CA GLY A 142 0.33 -5.12 -8.96
C GLY A 142 -0.03 -6.13 -7.87
N SER A 143 -1.00 -7.02 -8.12
CA SER A 143 -1.39 -8.10 -7.19
C SER A 143 -0.44 -9.29 -7.21
N ALA A 144 0.38 -9.45 -8.26
CA ALA A 144 1.40 -10.50 -8.32
C ALA A 144 2.40 -10.40 -7.16
N MET A 145 2.81 -9.17 -6.80
CA MET A 145 3.71 -8.92 -5.67
C MET A 145 3.12 -9.42 -4.34
N LEU A 146 1.81 -9.23 -4.14
CA LEU A 146 1.12 -9.69 -2.93
C LEU A 146 1.01 -11.22 -2.91
N ALA A 147 0.76 -11.83 -4.07
CA ALA A 147 0.72 -13.28 -4.22
C ALA A 147 2.08 -13.91 -3.90
N GLU A 148 3.16 -13.37 -4.45
CA GLU A 148 4.53 -13.83 -4.19
C GLU A 148 4.94 -13.62 -2.72
N GLU A 149 4.56 -12.51 -2.11
CA GLU A 149 4.84 -12.25 -0.69
C GLU A 149 4.13 -13.27 0.21
N LEU A 150 2.86 -13.53 -0.02
CA LEU A 150 2.11 -14.54 0.74
C LEU A 150 2.70 -15.94 0.52
N GLN A 151 2.99 -16.31 -0.73
CA GLN A 151 3.64 -17.57 -1.09
C GLN A 151 4.95 -17.76 -0.32
N GLY A 152 5.84 -16.76 -0.36
CA GLY A 152 7.14 -16.84 0.31
C GLY A 152 7.00 -16.99 1.83
N ARG A 153 6.02 -16.33 2.46
CA ARG A 153 5.74 -16.45 3.89
C ARG A 153 5.22 -17.83 4.27
N LEU A 154 4.21 -18.34 3.56
CA LEU A 154 3.62 -19.66 3.78
C LEU A 154 4.67 -20.77 3.60
N TYR A 155 5.48 -20.69 2.55
CA TYR A 155 6.54 -21.65 2.27
C TYR A 155 7.56 -21.75 3.42
N ARG A 156 7.94 -20.63 4.02
CA ARG A 156 8.91 -20.59 5.13
C ARG A 156 8.41 -21.27 6.40
N ILE A 157 7.12 -21.34 6.63
CA ILE A 157 6.51 -22.07 7.76
C ILE A 157 6.10 -23.50 7.39
N GLY A 158 6.42 -23.94 6.15
CA GLY A 158 6.27 -25.33 5.71
C GLY A 158 4.90 -25.64 5.11
N VAL A 159 4.14 -24.63 4.68
CA VAL A 159 2.94 -24.80 3.85
C VAL A 159 3.37 -24.75 2.38
N PRO A 160 3.13 -25.81 1.59
CA PRO A 160 3.40 -25.79 0.14
C PRO A 160 2.52 -24.72 -0.51
N ALA A 161 3.12 -23.74 -1.16
CA ALA A 161 2.41 -22.66 -1.81
C ALA A 161 3.10 -22.23 -3.11
N ASN A 162 2.31 -21.89 -4.13
CA ASN A 162 2.76 -21.32 -5.39
C ASN A 162 2.01 -20.03 -5.69
N ALA A 163 2.71 -19.05 -6.30
CA ALA A 163 2.12 -17.83 -6.81
C ALA A 163 2.12 -17.86 -8.35
N TRP A 164 0.99 -17.53 -8.93
CA TRP A 164 0.78 -17.55 -10.37
C TRP A 164 0.39 -16.15 -10.86
N SER A 165 1.28 -15.54 -11.63
CA SER A 165 1.06 -14.26 -12.31
C SER A 165 0.94 -14.39 -13.81
N GLU A 166 1.30 -15.57 -14.37
CA GLU A 166 1.16 -15.93 -15.78
C GLU A 166 -0.09 -16.81 -15.95
N VAL A 167 -1.00 -16.37 -16.80
CA VAL A 167 -2.38 -16.89 -16.90
C VAL A 167 -2.42 -18.35 -17.33
N HIS A 168 -1.65 -18.74 -18.35
CA HIS A 168 -1.66 -20.12 -18.85
C HIS A 168 -1.12 -21.11 -17.81
N SER A 169 -0.06 -20.75 -17.13
CA SER A 169 0.50 -21.55 -16.03
C SER A 169 -0.46 -21.65 -14.86
N GLY A 170 -1.09 -20.52 -14.48
CA GLY A 170 -2.08 -20.47 -13.42
C GLY A 170 -3.34 -21.31 -13.75
N LEU A 171 -3.88 -21.20 -14.95
CA LEU A 171 -5.01 -22.03 -15.40
C LEU A 171 -4.66 -23.52 -15.45
N THR A 172 -3.43 -23.85 -15.87
CA THR A 172 -2.96 -25.24 -15.88
C THR A 172 -2.90 -25.80 -14.45
N SER A 173 -2.33 -25.03 -13.51
CA SER A 173 -2.30 -25.41 -12.09
C SER A 173 -3.72 -25.52 -11.51
N ALA A 174 -4.57 -24.55 -11.77
CA ALA A 174 -5.95 -24.53 -11.31
C ALA A 174 -6.78 -25.74 -11.78
N ALA A 175 -6.52 -26.23 -12.99
CA ALA A 175 -7.26 -27.34 -13.58
C ALA A 175 -6.95 -28.72 -12.97
N ILE A 176 -5.83 -28.86 -12.27
CA ILE A 176 -5.37 -30.12 -11.67
C ILE A 176 -5.49 -30.14 -10.14
N GLN A 177 -6.15 -29.15 -9.56
CA GLN A 177 -6.42 -29.09 -8.13
C GLN A 177 -7.53 -30.08 -7.70
N ASP A 178 -7.74 -30.19 -6.42
CA ASP A 178 -8.77 -31.04 -5.81
C ASP A 178 -9.24 -30.44 -4.47
N SER A 179 -10.08 -31.16 -3.73
CA SER A 179 -10.65 -30.72 -2.46
C SER A 179 -9.63 -30.54 -1.34
N ASP A 180 -8.40 -31.04 -1.49
CA ASP A 180 -7.31 -30.88 -0.51
C ASP A 180 -6.49 -29.60 -0.78
N ALA A 181 -6.85 -28.83 -1.83
CA ALA A 181 -6.20 -27.58 -2.20
C ALA A 181 -6.96 -26.33 -1.71
N VAL A 182 -6.21 -25.27 -1.49
CA VAL A 182 -6.74 -23.91 -1.28
C VAL A 182 -6.28 -23.02 -2.43
N ALA A 183 -7.21 -22.35 -3.09
CA ALA A 183 -6.98 -21.40 -4.17
C ALA A 183 -7.30 -19.98 -3.71
N ILE A 184 -6.36 -19.05 -3.82
CA ILE A 184 -6.52 -17.66 -3.37
C ILE A 184 -6.39 -16.73 -4.59
N GLY A 185 -7.43 -15.97 -4.91
CA GLY A 185 -7.40 -14.91 -5.91
C GLY A 185 -7.18 -13.53 -5.25
N ILE A 186 -6.17 -12.79 -5.68
CA ILE A 186 -5.88 -11.44 -5.18
C ILE A 186 -6.11 -10.42 -6.29
N SER A 187 -7.07 -9.53 -6.09
CA SER A 187 -7.34 -8.41 -6.99
C SER A 187 -7.93 -7.24 -6.21
N THR A 188 -7.28 -6.06 -6.25
CA THR A 188 -7.75 -4.86 -5.54
C THR A 188 -9.19 -4.51 -5.93
N THR A 189 -9.51 -4.51 -7.22
CA THR A 189 -10.86 -4.23 -7.72
C THR A 189 -11.77 -5.45 -7.73
N GLY A 190 -11.19 -6.66 -7.64
CA GLY A 190 -11.91 -7.92 -7.83
C GLY A 190 -12.51 -8.11 -9.24
N ARG A 191 -12.03 -7.33 -10.23
CA ARG A 191 -12.54 -7.30 -11.63
C ARG A 191 -11.49 -7.67 -12.67
N THR A 192 -10.34 -8.15 -12.24
CA THR A 192 -9.27 -8.60 -13.13
C THR A 192 -9.63 -9.97 -13.69
N GLU A 193 -9.94 -10.03 -14.99
CA GLU A 193 -10.49 -11.22 -15.65
C GLU A 193 -9.58 -12.43 -15.49
N GLU A 194 -8.28 -12.25 -15.66
CA GLU A 194 -7.29 -13.32 -15.53
C GLU A 194 -7.31 -13.95 -14.13
N THR A 195 -7.43 -13.15 -13.08
CA THR A 195 -7.51 -13.65 -11.70
C THR A 195 -8.84 -14.37 -11.45
N ILE A 196 -9.94 -13.84 -12.01
CA ILE A 196 -11.27 -14.44 -11.93
C ILE A 196 -11.29 -15.81 -12.63
N GLU A 197 -10.75 -15.90 -13.85
CA GLU A 197 -10.67 -17.14 -14.61
C GLU A 197 -9.88 -18.23 -13.90
N MET A 198 -8.69 -17.89 -13.36
CA MET A 198 -7.87 -18.83 -12.61
C MET A 198 -8.58 -19.35 -11.36
N LEU A 199 -9.18 -18.45 -10.57
CA LEU A 199 -9.91 -18.84 -9.34
C LEU A 199 -11.16 -19.66 -9.66
N ALA A 200 -11.92 -19.28 -10.69
CA ALA A 200 -13.08 -20.04 -11.17
C ALA A 200 -12.68 -21.44 -11.66
N GLN A 201 -11.52 -21.58 -12.32
CA GLN A 201 -11.03 -22.88 -12.76
C GLN A 201 -10.65 -23.77 -11.57
N ALA A 202 -10.00 -23.22 -10.54
CA ALA A 202 -9.68 -23.96 -9.31
C ALA A 202 -10.96 -24.42 -8.57
N GLY A 203 -11.99 -23.57 -8.51
CA GLY A 203 -13.29 -23.94 -7.94
C GLY A 203 -13.99 -25.05 -8.71
N ARG A 204 -13.86 -25.08 -10.07
CA ARG A 204 -14.37 -26.19 -10.88
C ARG A 204 -13.63 -27.52 -10.65
N ALA A 205 -12.43 -27.45 -10.13
CA ALA A 205 -11.60 -28.60 -9.75
C ALA A 205 -11.75 -28.93 -8.23
N ASP A 206 -12.82 -28.46 -7.59
CA ASP A 206 -13.18 -28.69 -6.18
C ASP A 206 -12.22 -28.07 -5.15
N ALA A 207 -11.28 -27.19 -5.51
CA ALA A 207 -10.46 -26.47 -4.55
C ALA A 207 -11.30 -25.50 -3.71
N PHE A 208 -10.95 -25.34 -2.44
CA PHE A 208 -11.54 -24.29 -1.58
C PHE A 208 -11.06 -22.92 -2.03
N THR A 209 -11.97 -22.08 -2.49
CA THR A 209 -11.66 -20.79 -3.12
C THR A 209 -11.77 -19.61 -2.16
N VAL A 210 -10.80 -18.70 -2.22
CA VAL A 210 -10.73 -17.49 -1.39
C VAL A 210 -10.44 -16.28 -2.26
N ALA A 211 -11.23 -15.22 -2.11
CA ALA A 211 -10.99 -13.92 -2.70
C ALA A 211 -10.34 -12.97 -1.70
N ILE A 212 -9.34 -12.19 -2.13
CA ILE A 212 -8.80 -11.04 -1.39
C ILE A 212 -9.00 -9.80 -2.26
N THR A 213 -9.89 -8.90 -1.85
CA THR A 213 -10.30 -7.74 -2.65
C THR A 213 -10.74 -6.57 -1.78
N ASN A 214 -10.76 -5.36 -2.35
CA ASN A 214 -11.35 -4.18 -1.71
C ASN A 214 -12.85 -4.01 -2.03
N ASP A 215 -13.38 -4.78 -2.98
CA ASP A 215 -14.80 -4.69 -3.38
C ASP A 215 -15.56 -5.98 -3.03
N PRO A 216 -16.37 -5.97 -1.95
CA PRO A 216 -17.15 -7.14 -1.54
C PRO A 216 -18.22 -7.56 -2.54
N THR A 217 -18.57 -6.69 -3.51
CA THR A 217 -19.56 -6.94 -4.55
C THR A 217 -18.93 -7.24 -5.92
N SER A 218 -17.63 -7.49 -5.93
CA SER A 218 -16.91 -7.79 -7.16
C SER A 218 -17.15 -9.21 -7.65
N PRO A 219 -17.02 -9.48 -8.96
CA PRO A 219 -17.11 -10.83 -9.51
C PRO A 219 -16.18 -11.85 -8.83
N LEU A 220 -14.98 -11.43 -8.44
CA LEU A 220 -14.05 -12.29 -7.70
C LEU A 220 -14.57 -12.67 -6.32
N ALA A 221 -15.19 -11.71 -5.61
CA ALA A 221 -15.77 -11.95 -4.28
C ALA A 221 -17.01 -12.85 -4.35
N GLU A 222 -17.84 -12.67 -5.39
CA GLU A 222 -19.08 -13.43 -5.57
C GLU A 222 -18.84 -14.90 -5.94
N LEU A 223 -17.76 -15.19 -6.67
CA LEU A 223 -17.46 -16.54 -7.11
C LEU A 223 -16.74 -17.39 -6.04
N ALA A 224 -16.08 -16.78 -5.06
CA ALA A 224 -15.26 -17.46 -4.07
C ALA A 224 -16.11 -18.03 -2.91
N ASP A 225 -15.69 -19.18 -2.33
CA ASP A 225 -16.33 -19.73 -1.13
C ASP A 225 -16.23 -18.79 0.06
N ARG A 226 -15.12 -18.04 0.15
CA ARG A 226 -14.89 -17.02 1.16
C ARG A 226 -14.21 -15.79 0.57
N SER A 227 -14.63 -14.61 1.07
CA SER A 227 -14.03 -13.34 0.67
C SER A 227 -13.44 -12.62 1.87
N MET A 228 -12.16 -12.28 1.78
CA MET A 228 -11.47 -11.40 2.72
C MET A 228 -11.44 -9.99 2.13
N VAL A 229 -12.31 -9.14 2.65
CA VAL A 229 -12.44 -7.76 2.18
C VAL A 229 -11.44 -6.89 2.94
N THR A 230 -10.61 -6.16 2.20
CA THR A 230 -9.53 -5.33 2.77
C THR A 230 -9.90 -3.85 2.86
N SER A 231 -11.01 -3.43 2.26
CA SER A 231 -11.62 -2.11 2.44
C SER A 231 -13.09 -2.15 2.01
N ILE A 232 -13.93 -1.37 2.69
CA ILE A 232 -15.34 -1.18 2.34
C ILE A 232 -15.58 0.15 1.60
N TYR A 233 -14.57 0.99 1.45
CA TYR A 233 -14.68 2.32 0.89
C TYR A 233 -14.34 2.34 -0.60
N GLU A 234 -15.19 3.00 -1.41
CA GLU A 234 -15.04 3.08 -2.86
C GLU A 234 -13.71 3.71 -3.30
N GLN A 235 -13.17 4.64 -2.53
CA GLN A 235 -11.91 5.32 -2.82
C GLN A 235 -10.71 4.35 -2.91
N PHE A 236 -10.74 3.18 -2.24
CA PHE A 236 -9.69 2.17 -2.30
C PHE A 236 -9.96 1.04 -3.31
N ARG A 237 -10.97 1.22 -4.17
CA ARG A 237 -11.27 0.30 -5.27
C ARG A 237 -10.53 0.67 -6.56
N GLN A 238 -9.79 1.78 -6.55
CA GLN A 238 -9.00 2.17 -7.72
C GLN A 238 -7.83 1.21 -7.92
N PRO A 239 -7.54 0.82 -9.19
CA PRO A 239 -6.32 0.09 -9.52
C PRO A 239 -5.12 0.90 -9.05
N ASP A 240 -4.05 0.47 -8.63
CA ASP A 240 -2.80 1.19 -8.33
C ASP A 240 -2.82 2.17 -7.14
N ASP A 241 -3.88 2.23 -6.34
CA ASP A 241 -3.85 2.97 -5.08
C ASP A 241 -2.70 2.47 -4.20
N LEU A 242 -1.71 3.34 -3.96
CA LEU A 242 -0.52 3.02 -3.16
C LEU A 242 -0.88 2.61 -1.73
N SER A 243 -1.94 3.18 -1.17
CA SER A 243 -2.36 2.92 0.20
C SER A 243 -3.17 1.63 0.33
N ALA A 244 -3.94 1.25 -0.69
CA ALA A 244 -4.73 0.03 -0.71
C ALA A 244 -3.87 -1.23 -0.54
N LYS A 245 -2.69 -1.27 -1.19
CA LYS A 245 -1.73 -2.38 -1.07
C LYS A 245 -1.25 -2.60 0.37
N HIS A 246 -1.12 -1.52 1.15
CA HIS A 246 -0.72 -1.63 2.57
C HIS A 246 -1.85 -2.21 3.43
N GLY A 247 -3.10 -1.88 3.14
CA GLY A 247 -4.25 -2.54 3.75
C GLY A 247 -4.30 -4.03 3.44
N GLN A 248 -4.09 -4.40 2.19
CA GLN A 248 -4.01 -5.80 1.76
C GLN A 248 -2.84 -6.54 2.43
N LEU A 249 -1.65 -5.94 2.50
CA LEU A 249 -0.51 -6.53 3.21
C LEU A 249 -0.82 -6.80 4.69
N LEU A 250 -1.54 -5.91 5.38
CA LEU A 250 -1.97 -6.15 6.77
C LEU A 250 -2.83 -7.40 6.89
N VAL A 251 -3.76 -7.61 5.95
CA VAL A 251 -4.61 -8.82 5.92
C VAL A 251 -3.77 -10.06 5.67
N LEU A 252 -2.81 -10.02 4.74
CA LEU A 252 -1.87 -11.12 4.49
C LEU A 252 -0.99 -11.42 5.71
N ASP A 253 -0.53 -10.38 6.42
CA ASP A 253 0.24 -10.53 7.66
C ASP A 253 -0.57 -11.26 8.72
N LEU A 254 -1.82 -10.85 8.93
CA LEU A 254 -2.72 -11.50 9.88
C LEU A 254 -3.00 -12.95 9.49
N LEU A 255 -3.31 -13.21 8.22
CA LEU A 255 -3.54 -14.56 7.71
C LEU A 255 -2.32 -15.46 7.96
N TYR A 256 -1.12 -14.98 7.61
CA TYR A 256 0.13 -15.71 7.85
C TYR A 256 0.34 -16.05 9.32
N LEU A 257 0.10 -15.09 10.23
CA LEU A 257 0.26 -15.33 11.67
C LEU A 257 -0.75 -16.35 12.19
N LEU A 258 -2.01 -16.28 11.74
CA LEU A 258 -3.03 -17.26 12.11
C LEU A 258 -2.70 -18.66 11.58
N VAL A 259 -2.25 -18.80 10.33
CA VAL A 259 -1.78 -20.09 9.78
C VAL A 259 -0.59 -20.65 10.59
N ALA A 260 0.38 -19.78 10.93
CA ALA A 260 1.51 -20.20 11.76
C ALA A 260 1.08 -20.65 13.16
N GLN A 261 0.04 -20.03 13.72
CA GLN A 261 -0.49 -20.34 15.05
C GLN A 261 -1.21 -21.69 15.08
N GLU A 262 -1.91 -22.10 14.02
CA GLU A 262 -2.60 -23.41 13.93
C GLU A 262 -1.63 -24.60 14.12
N ASN A 263 -0.35 -24.45 13.71
CA ASN A 263 0.69 -25.45 13.88
C ASN A 263 1.99 -24.80 14.41
N PHE A 264 1.91 -24.13 15.56
CA PHE A 264 2.95 -23.25 16.07
C PHE A 264 4.35 -23.88 16.16
N ASP A 265 4.47 -25.05 16.74
CA ASP A 265 5.75 -25.75 16.93
C ASP A 265 6.38 -26.13 15.57
N ARG A 266 5.57 -26.67 14.66
CA ARG A 266 6.01 -27.03 13.31
C ARG A 266 6.45 -25.77 12.53
N SER A 267 5.66 -24.73 12.57
CA SER A 267 5.93 -23.45 11.90
C SER A 267 7.21 -22.80 12.43
N SER A 268 7.38 -22.77 13.75
CA SER A 268 8.57 -22.26 14.42
C SER A 268 9.82 -23.05 14.03
N ALA A 269 9.75 -24.38 14.03
CA ALA A 269 10.87 -25.25 13.64
C ALA A 269 11.27 -25.02 12.16
N LYS A 270 10.30 -24.93 11.24
CA LYS A 270 10.54 -24.67 9.81
C LYS A 270 11.14 -23.30 9.58
N LEU A 271 10.61 -22.27 10.24
CA LEU A 271 11.14 -20.91 10.16
C LEU A 271 12.59 -20.83 10.65
N ALA A 272 12.90 -21.49 11.78
CA ALA A 272 14.26 -21.56 12.31
C ALA A 272 15.21 -22.31 11.36
N ALA A 273 14.75 -23.40 10.74
CA ALA A 273 15.53 -24.13 9.75
C ALA A 273 15.84 -23.29 8.51
N SER A 274 14.83 -22.60 7.97
CA SER A 274 14.97 -21.67 6.85
C SER A 274 15.97 -20.54 7.17
N ALA A 275 15.87 -19.95 8.36
CA ALA A 275 16.78 -18.88 8.79
C ALA A 275 18.23 -19.37 8.91
N ARG A 276 18.46 -20.61 9.41
CA ARG A 276 19.80 -21.23 9.49
C ARG A 276 20.40 -21.49 8.11
N ALA A 277 19.59 -21.97 7.17
CA ALA A 277 20.05 -22.29 5.82
C ALA A 277 20.68 -21.10 5.09
N VAL A 278 20.16 -19.89 5.33
CA VAL A 278 20.67 -18.67 4.70
C VAL A 278 21.62 -17.86 5.58
N SER A 279 21.97 -18.34 6.78
CA SER A 279 22.78 -17.60 7.74
C SER A 279 24.19 -17.31 7.24
N SER A 280 24.80 -18.25 6.50
CA SER A 280 26.13 -18.09 5.89
C SER A 280 26.20 -17.05 4.77
N HIS A 281 25.04 -16.71 4.17
CA HIS A 281 24.96 -15.67 3.14
C HIS A 281 24.79 -14.26 3.71
N ARG A 282 24.69 -14.13 5.04
CA ARG A 282 24.61 -12.83 5.72
C ARG A 282 26.01 -12.42 6.16
N ARG A 283 26.50 -11.27 5.67
CA ARG A 283 27.74 -10.68 6.19
C ARG A 283 27.58 -10.39 7.68
N PRO A 284 28.57 -10.76 8.55
CA PRO A 284 28.52 -10.41 9.96
C PRO A 284 28.44 -8.88 10.11
N ARG A 285 27.64 -8.42 11.06
CA ARG A 285 27.62 -6.99 11.41
C ARG A 285 29.05 -6.60 11.80
N ARG A 286 29.62 -5.62 11.10
CA ARG A 286 30.85 -4.95 11.58
C ARG A 286 30.49 -4.29 12.90
N THR A 287 31.00 -4.82 13.99
CA THR A 287 30.94 -4.12 15.29
C THR A 287 31.67 -2.78 15.07
N PRO A 288 31.01 -1.63 15.30
CA PRO A 288 31.72 -0.36 15.22
C PRO A 288 32.89 -0.45 16.21
N PRO A 289 34.08 0.09 15.86
CA PRO A 289 35.19 0.14 16.81
C PRO A 289 34.65 0.82 18.06
N ARG A 290 34.86 0.16 19.21
CA ARG A 290 34.53 0.73 20.51
C ARG A 290 35.21 2.09 20.56
N ALA A 291 34.43 3.16 20.53
CA ALA A 291 34.97 4.50 20.73
C ALA A 291 35.77 4.42 22.02
N ALA A 292 37.09 4.63 21.91
CA ALA A 292 37.94 4.74 23.08
C ALA A 292 37.34 5.88 23.91
N VAL A 293 36.77 5.53 25.04
CA VAL A 293 36.35 6.52 26.04
C VAL A 293 37.68 7.19 26.45
N ALA A 294 37.93 8.38 25.94
CA ALA A 294 39.01 9.20 26.37
C ALA A 294 38.78 9.46 27.87
N VAL A 295 39.53 8.77 28.70
CA VAL A 295 39.61 9.09 30.12
C VAL A 295 40.26 10.48 30.18
N PRO A 296 39.61 11.50 30.74
CA PRO A 296 40.25 12.79 30.89
C PRO A 296 41.47 12.60 31.77
N SER A 297 42.67 12.91 31.27
CA SER A 297 43.89 12.98 32.08
C SER A 297 43.66 14.05 33.14
N ALA A 298 43.54 13.63 34.39
CA ALA A 298 43.58 14.54 35.52
C ALA A 298 44.93 15.27 35.53
N SER A 299 44.88 16.54 35.23
CA SER A 299 46.03 17.45 35.42
C SER A 299 46.46 17.42 36.89
N ARG A 300 47.64 16.91 37.14
CA ARG A 300 48.34 17.07 38.40
C ARG A 300 48.86 18.50 38.46
N ASP A 301 48.15 19.39 39.12
CA ASP A 301 48.72 20.60 39.65
C ASP A 301 48.04 20.99 40.95
N GLY A 302 48.83 20.89 42.00
CA GLY A 302 48.96 21.77 43.15
C GLY A 302 47.77 21.88 44.11
N TYR A 303 47.84 21.10 45.19
CA TYR A 303 47.51 21.67 46.49
C TYR A 303 48.34 21.04 47.60
N ARG A 304 49.22 21.88 48.17
CA ARG A 304 50.02 21.59 49.37
C ARG A 304 49.19 21.75 50.64
N ALA A 305 49.30 20.78 51.48
CA ALA A 305 49.33 20.77 52.92
C ALA A 305 48.36 21.61 53.75
N SER A 306 47.56 20.92 54.54
CA SER A 306 47.58 21.18 56.00
C SER A 306 47.11 19.93 56.76
N ALA A 307 47.96 19.51 57.71
CA ALA A 307 47.74 18.43 58.64
C ALA A 307 46.71 18.85 59.72
N GLN A 308 45.88 17.95 60.15
CA GLN A 308 45.71 17.62 61.58
C GLN A 308 44.53 16.66 61.88
N SER A 309 44.86 15.70 62.71
CA SER A 309 44.05 15.00 63.71
C SER A 309 43.11 13.86 63.29
N ARG A 310 43.51 12.65 63.70
CA ARG A 310 42.72 11.48 64.03
C ARG A 310 41.83 11.74 65.26
N PRO A 311 40.72 10.99 65.44
CA PRO A 311 40.84 9.66 66.07
C PRO A 311 39.84 8.57 65.58
N SER A 312 40.35 7.37 65.63
CA SER A 312 39.97 6.04 66.11
C SER A 312 38.45 5.63 66.22
N SER A 313 38.32 4.38 65.81
CA SER A 313 37.50 3.29 66.33
C SER A 313 36.13 3.01 65.69
N GLY A 314 35.94 1.70 65.36
CA GLY A 314 34.62 1.13 65.15
C GLY A 314 34.62 -0.11 64.24
N SER A 315 34.96 -1.27 64.80
CA SER A 315 34.82 -2.60 64.25
C SER A 315 33.35 -2.95 63.96
N GLY A 316 33.09 -3.58 62.82
CA GLY A 316 31.79 -4.16 62.55
C GLY A 316 31.89 -5.24 61.46
N ARG A 317 32.23 -6.44 61.86
CA ARG A 317 32.03 -7.67 61.05
C ARG A 317 30.55 -7.95 60.88
N ILE A 318 30.09 -8.13 59.67
CA ILE A 318 28.85 -8.90 59.42
C ILE A 318 29.03 -9.81 58.20
N ALA A 319 28.90 -11.06 58.51
CA ALA A 319 28.76 -12.33 57.85
C ALA A 319 28.28 -12.42 56.41
N ARG A 320 29.02 -13.25 55.65
CA ARG A 320 28.56 -13.94 54.44
C ARG A 320 27.48 -14.95 54.79
N ARG A 321 26.37 -14.90 54.07
CA ARG A 321 25.40 -16.01 53.99
C ARG A 321 25.43 -16.55 52.55
N SER A 322 26.00 -17.73 52.40
CA SER A 322 25.87 -18.64 51.28
C SER A 322 24.50 -19.34 51.40
N ALA A 323 23.66 -19.26 50.35
CA ALA A 323 22.52 -20.16 50.22
C ALA A 323 22.85 -21.22 49.16
N ARG A 324 22.85 -22.46 49.60
CA ARG A 324 22.94 -23.69 48.81
C ARG A 324 21.63 -23.98 48.11
N LEU A 325 21.71 -24.47 46.88
CA LEU A 325 20.66 -25.20 46.17
C LEU A 325 20.49 -26.60 46.75
N PRO A 326 19.27 -27.19 46.82
CA PRO A 326 19.10 -28.60 47.08
C PRO A 326 19.12 -29.40 45.77
N GLY A 327 19.73 -30.59 45.94
CA GLY A 327 20.10 -31.53 44.93
C GLY A 327 18.98 -32.42 44.42
N GLU A 328 19.39 -33.15 43.37
CA GLU A 328 18.78 -34.33 42.76
C GLU A 328 18.43 -35.42 43.77
N GLU A 329 17.28 -36.06 43.55
CA GLU A 329 17.10 -37.47 43.82
C GLU A 329 16.41 -38.14 42.64
N ALA A 330 17.11 -39.16 42.13
CA ALA A 330 16.63 -40.17 41.21
C ALA A 330 15.75 -41.16 41.94
N ASP A 331 14.75 -41.69 41.25
CA ASP A 331 14.48 -43.15 41.11
C ASP A 331 13.04 -43.38 40.62
N GLY A 332 12.90 -44.35 39.73
CA GLY A 332 11.65 -45.01 39.37
C GLY A 332 11.32 -44.91 37.88
#